data_d7efb4023eb082de6b2c8dff5dcacac7
#
_entry.id   d7efb4023eb082de6b2c8dff5dcacac7
#
_cell.length_a   1.000
_cell.length_b   1.000
_cell.length_c   1.000
_cell.angle_alpha   90.00
_cell.angle_beta   90.00
_cell.angle_gamma   90.00
#
_symmetry.space_group_name_H-M   'P 1'
#
loop_
_entity.id
_entity.type
_entity.pdbx_description
1 polymer ?
#
loop_
_entity_poly.entity_id
_entity_poly.type
_entity_poly.pdbx_seq_one_letter_code
_entity_poly.pdbx_strand_id
1 'polypeptide(L)'
;ITPGFGGTQRLARLVSPGMAKQMIYTARNIKADEAYRIGLVNAVYPQEELMDAAKKMASGIAKNAPIAVRNCKKAINEGLQVNMDEAIVIEEKLFGDCFETEDQKAGMGNFLEKDKEKKLKVVPFKNC
;
A
#
# COMPACT_ATOMS: atom_id res chain seq x y z
N ILE A 1 -1.64 12.88 29.48
CA ILE A 1 -2.97 12.52 28.96
C ILE A 1 -2.82 11.42 27.92
N THR A 2 -3.91 10.72 27.61
CA THR A 2 -3.92 9.70 26.56
C THR A 2 -3.78 10.33 25.16
N PRO A 3 -3.19 9.62 24.18
CA PRO A 3 -3.18 10.09 22.79
C PRO A 3 -4.61 10.26 22.25
N GLY A 4 -4.88 11.44 21.68
CA GLY A 4 -6.14 11.76 21.03
C GLY A 4 -6.14 11.50 19.51
N PHE A 5 -7.19 11.95 18.83
CA PHE A 5 -7.35 11.87 17.35
C PHE A 5 -7.15 10.46 16.76
N GLY A 6 -7.51 9.42 17.52
CA GLY A 6 -7.33 8.03 17.09
C GLY A 6 -5.87 7.54 17.19
N GLY A 7 -5.00 8.21 17.92
CA GLY A 7 -3.58 7.84 18.04
C GLY A 7 -3.38 6.44 18.60
N THR A 8 -4.14 6.02 19.60
CA THR A 8 -4.08 4.66 20.14
C THR A 8 -4.48 3.61 19.10
N GLN A 9 -5.45 3.92 18.26
CA GLN A 9 -6.01 2.97 17.29
C GLN A 9 -5.12 2.84 16.05
N ARG A 10 -4.69 3.98 15.49
CA ARG A 10 -3.82 3.98 14.31
C ARG A 10 -2.44 3.38 14.62
N LEU A 11 -1.83 3.77 15.73
CA LEU A 11 -0.51 3.26 16.10
C LEU A 11 -0.54 1.73 16.29
N ALA A 12 -1.50 1.21 17.06
CA ALA A 12 -1.59 -0.22 17.34
C ALA A 12 -1.81 -1.07 16.07
N ARG A 13 -2.49 -0.52 15.05
CA ARG A 13 -2.68 -1.18 13.76
C ARG A 13 -1.41 -1.19 12.89
N LEU A 14 -0.52 -0.21 13.07
CA LEU A 14 0.72 -0.13 12.30
C LEU A 14 1.85 -0.97 12.92
N VAL A 15 2.05 -0.85 14.25
CA VAL A 15 3.26 -1.40 14.90
C VAL A 15 3.00 -2.61 15.82
N SER A 16 1.81 -3.11 15.89
CA SER A 16 1.29 -4.10 16.84
C SER A 16 0.86 -3.51 18.21
N PRO A 17 -0.12 -4.17 18.87
CA PRO A 17 -0.60 -3.71 20.18
C PRO A 17 0.47 -3.66 21.27
N GLY A 18 1.40 -4.62 21.29
CA GLY A 18 2.48 -4.67 22.27
C GLY A 18 3.43 -3.48 22.16
N MET A 19 3.89 -3.18 20.93
CA MET A 19 4.77 -2.05 20.68
C MET A 19 4.07 -0.71 20.91
N ALA A 20 2.80 -0.59 20.51
CA ALA A 20 2.01 0.61 20.76
C ALA A 20 1.86 0.89 22.27
N LYS A 21 1.55 -0.15 23.08
CA LYS A 21 1.49 -0.03 24.54
C LYS A 21 2.83 0.40 25.12
N GLN A 22 3.93 -0.22 24.71
CA GLN A 22 5.27 0.16 25.17
C GLN A 22 5.56 1.64 24.88
N MET A 23 5.32 2.09 23.66
CA MET A 23 5.57 3.49 23.27
C MET A 23 4.70 4.47 24.06
N ILE A 24 3.40 4.19 24.16
CA ILE A 24 2.43 5.08 24.84
C ILE A 24 2.68 5.11 26.34
N TYR A 25 2.86 3.96 26.98
CA TYR A 25 3.01 3.88 28.44
C TYR A 25 4.32 4.48 28.93
N THR A 26 5.39 4.36 28.15
CA THR A 26 6.70 4.94 28.49
C THR A 26 6.84 6.39 28.05
N ALA A 27 5.93 6.88 27.20
CA ALA A 27 5.97 8.23 26.58
C ALA A 27 7.33 8.59 25.98
N ARG A 28 8.11 7.57 25.55
CA ARG A 28 9.44 7.78 24.99
C ARG A 28 9.39 8.21 23.52
N ASN A 29 10.30 9.06 23.13
CA ASN A 29 10.56 9.35 21.73
C ASN A 29 11.35 8.21 21.07
N ILE A 30 11.05 7.89 19.82
CA ILE A 30 11.82 6.96 19.00
C ILE A 30 12.51 7.70 17.86
N LYS A 31 13.65 7.18 17.41
CA LYS A 31 14.37 7.68 16.25
C LYS A 31 13.85 7.03 14.96
N ALA A 32 14.23 7.58 13.81
CA ALA A 32 13.80 7.10 12.50
C ALA A 32 14.15 5.63 12.25
N ASP A 33 15.35 5.20 12.64
CA ASP A 33 15.79 3.81 12.48
C ASP A 33 14.92 2.82 13.28
N GLU A 34 14.52 3.21 14.48
CA GLU A 34 13.60 2.38 15.26
C GLU A 34 12.19 2.40 14.65
N ALA A 35 11.73 3.54 14.17
CA ALA A 35 10.45 3.64 13.46
C ALA A 35 10.39 2.71 12.23
N TYR A 36 11.49 2.61 11.49
CA TYR A 36 11.64 1.67 10.38
C TYR A 36 11.63 0.22 10.88
N ARG A 37 12.43 -0.09 11.89
CA ARG A 37 12.53 -1.46 12.45
C ARG A 37 11.19 -2.00 12.95
N ILE A 38 10.34 -1.16 13.53
CA ILE A 38 9.03 -1.56 14.07
C ILE A 38 7.88 -1.45 13.05
N GLY A 39 8.16 -1.08 11.80
CA GLY A 39 7.17 -0.96 10.74
C GLY A 39 6.28 0.29 10.80
N LEU A 40 6.66 1.32 11.58
CA LEU A 40 5.93 2.58 11.63
C LEU A 40 6.11 3.39 10.34
N VAL A 41 7.28 3.30 9.72
CA VAL A 41 7.60 3.89 8.42
C VAL A 41 8.17 2.84 7.47
N ASN A 42 7.96 3.02 6.17
CA ASN A 42 8.37 2.06 5.14
C ASN A 42 9.86 2.17 4.77
N ALA A 43 10.44 3.34 4.93
CA ALA A 43 11.85 3.60 4.66
C ALA A 43 12.32 4.87 5.38
N VAL A 44 13.62 5.03 5.48
CA VAL A 44 14.29 6.22 6.03
C VAL A 44 15.34 6.67 5.01
N TYR A 45 15.38 7.96 4.74
CA TYR A 45 16.32 8.59 3.80
C TYR A 45 16.97 9.81 4.44
N PRO A 46 18.19 10.18 4.03
CA PRO A 46 18.73 11.50 4.28
C PRO A 46 17.78 12.59 3.77
N GLN A 47 17.79 13.76 4.44
CA GLN A 47 16.88 14.87 4.12
C GLN A 47 16.94 15.27 2.63
N GLU A 48 18.14 15.32 2.07
CA GLU A 48 18.42 15.68 0.69
C GLU A 48 17.92 14.66 -0.34
N GLU A 49 17.82 13.38 0.03
CA GLU A 49 17.39 12.29 -0.84
C GLU A 49 15.89 11.99 -0.76
N LEU A 50 15.21 12.45 0.30
CA LEU A 50 13.84 12.06 0.61
C LEU A 50 12.86 12.33 -0.53
N MET A 51 12.93 13.52 -1.12
CA MET A 51 11.99 13.91 -2.18
C MET A 51 12.21 13.14 -3.48
N ASP A 52 13.45 12.83 -3.82
CA ASP A 52 13.76 12.06 -5.01
C ASP A 52 13.34 10.58 -4.84
N ALA A 53 13.57 10.01 -3.66
CA ALA A 53 13.08 8.68 -3.31
C ALA A 53 11.55 8.59 -3.36
N ALA A 54 10.85 9.58 -2.80
CA ALA A 54 9.40 9.65 -2.83
C ALA A 54 8.86 9.78 -4.27
N LYS A 55 9.45 10.65 -5.11
CA LYS A 55 9.08 10.80 -6.52
C LYS A 55 9.34 9.52 -7.31
N LYS A 56 10.45 8.82 -7.05
CA LYS A 56 10.78 7.54 -7.68
C LYS A 56 9.72 6.48 -7.33
N MET A 57 9.31 6.38 -6.08
CA MET A 57 8.24 5.49 -5.65
C MET A 57 6.90 5.83 -6.32
N ALA A 58 6.51 7.11 -6.31
CA ALA A 58 5.28 7.58 -6.96
C ALA A 58 5.28 7.29 -8.47
N SER A 59 6.42 7.50 -9.14
CA SER A 59 6.60 7.15 -10.55
C SER A 59 6.47 5.64 -10.81
N GLY A 60 6.91 4.80 -9.87
CA GLY A 60 6.69 3.36 -9.91
C GLY A 60 5.22 2.99 -9.82
N ILE A 61 4.49 3.62 -8.91
CA ILE A 61 3.03 3.44 -8.76
C ILE A 61 2.29 3.89 -10.02
N ALA A 62 2.65 5.03 -10.57
CA ALA A 62 2.01 5.61 -11.76
C ALA A 62 2.16 4.76 -13.04
N LYS A 63 3.07 3.77 -13.05
CA LYS A 63 3.23 2.81 -14.16
C LYS A 63 2.26 1.63 -14.10
N ASN A 64 1.57 1.45 -12.99
CA ASN A 64 0.61 0.35 -12.82
C ASN A 64 -0.79 0.78 -13.30
N ALA A 65 -1.67 -0.20 -13.56
CA ALA A 65 -3.05 0.03 -13.96
C ALA A 65 -3.77 0.90 -12.91
N PRO A 66 -4.23 2.11 -13.25
CA PRO A 66 -4.71 3.06 -12.26
C PRO A 66 -5.98 2.60 -11.52
N ILE A 67 -6.88 1.88 -12.20
CA ILE A 67 -8.08 1.32 -11.56
C ILE A 67 -7.67 0.27 -10.53
N ALA A 68 -6.76 -0.64 -10.88
CA ALA A 68 -6.27 -1.67 -9.97
C ALA A 68 -5.60 -1.06 -8.73
N VAL A 69 -4.77 -0.02 -8.89
CA VAL A 69 -4.14 0.70 -7.76
C VAL A 69 -5.21 1.34 -6.85
N ARG A 70 -6.24 1.97 -7.42
CA ARG A 70 -7.34 2.54 -6.63
C ARG A 70 -8.14 1.46 -5.90
N ASN A 71 -8.42 0.34 -6.56
CA ASN A 71 -9.15 -0.78 -5.96
C ASN A 71 -8.35 -1.43 -4.83
N CYS A 72 -7.04 -1.65 -5.00
CA CYS A 72 -6.17 -2.11 -3.91
C CYS A 72 -6.19 -1.16 -2.71
N LYS A 73 -6.07 0.15 -2.95
CA LYS A 73 -6.14 1.15 -1.87
C LYS A 73 -7.49 1.09 -1.14
N LYS A 74 -8.59 0.96 -1.89
CA LYS A 74 -9.94 0.86 -1.33
C LYS A 74 -10.10 -0.42 -0.51
N ALA A 75 -9.71 -1.58 -1.06
CA ALA A 75 -9.78 -2.86 -0.37
C ALA A 75 -9.01 -2.84 0.96
N ILE A 76 -7.79 -2.31 0.97
CA ILE A 76 -6.98 -2.19 2.19
C ILE A 76 -7.65 -1.26 3.21
N ASN A 77 -8.07 -0.07 2.78
CA ASN A 77 -8.63 0.93 3.70
C ASN A 77 -9.96 0.50 4.30
N GLU A 78 -10.86 -0.07 3.51
CA GLU A 78 -12.18 -0.53 3.97
C GLU A 78 -12.07 -1.85 4.73
N GLY A 79 -11.27 -2.79 4.24
CA GLY A 79 -11.06 -4.09 4.88
C GLY A 79 -10.45 -3.99 6.28
N LEU A 80 -9.59 -3.00 6.54
CA LEU A 80 -9.05 -2.76 7.88
C LEU A 80 -10.08 -2.19 8.89
N GLN A 81 -11.29 -1.85 8.46
CA GLN A 81 -12.36 -1.33 9.32
C GLN A 81 -13.38 -2.40 9.74
N VAL A 82 -13.31 -3.58 9.14
CA VAL A 82 -14.26 -4.68 9.34
C VAL A 82 -13.55 -5.96 9.81
N ASN A 83 -14.30 -7.03 10.08
CA ASN A 83 -13.70 -8.35 10.33
C ASN A 83 -13.17 -8.99 9.03
N MET A 84 -12.41 -10.08 9.16
CA MET A 84 -11.73 -10.71 8.03
C MET A 84 -12.71 -11.24 6.97
N ASP A 85 -13.83 -11.82 7.36
CA ASP A 85 -14.79 -12.39 6.40
C ASP A 85 -15.43 -11.29 5.54
N GLU A 86 -15.83 -10.18 6.16
CA GLU A 86 -16.33 -9.00 5.46
C GLU A 86 -15.24 -8.34 4.59
N ALA A 87 -13.99 -8.31 5.08
CA ALA A 87 -12.85 -7.78 4.32
C ALA A 87 -12.59 -8.56 3.03
N ILE A 88 -12.70 -9.91 3.09
CA ILE A 88 -12.56 -10.79 1.92
C ILE A 88 -13.67 -10.49 0.89
N VAL A 89 -14.92 -10.28 1.31
CA VAL A 89 -16.02 -9.92 0.39
C VAL A 89 -15.74 -8.58 -0.31
N ILE A 90 -15.19 -7.59 0.42
CA ILE A 90 -14.77 -6.30 -0.18
C ILE A 90 -13.66 -6.53 -1.23
N GLU A 91 -12.67 -7.35 -0.90
CA GLU A 91 -11.57 -7.69 -1.80
C GLU A 91 -12.06 -8.40 -3.06
N GLU A 92 -12.90 -9.45 -2.92
CA GLU A 92 -13.47 -10.21 -4.03
C GLU A 92 -14.19 -9.31 -5.03
N LYS A 93 -15.02 -8.40 -4.51
CA LYS A 93 -15.74 -7.45 -5.37
C LYS A 93 -14.77 -6.55 -6.14
N LEU A 94 -13.81 -5.91 -5.45
CA LEU A 94 -12.87 -4.97 -6.06
C LEU A 94 -11.88 -5.67 -7.00
N PHE A 95 -11.54 -6.94 -6.72
CA PHE A 95 -10.77 -7.80 -7.60
C PHE A 95 -11.56 -8.11 -8.86
N GLY A 96 -12.83 -8.53 -8.72
CA GLY A 96 -13.74 -8.78 -9.84
C GLY A 96 -13.89 -7.57 -10.76
N ASP A 97 -14.11 -6.38 -10.18
CA ASP A 97 -14.24 -5.12 -10.92
C ASP A 97 -13.02 -4.84 -11.84
N CYS A 98 -11.83 -5.33 -11.49
CA CYS A 98 -10.64 -5.18 -12.33
C CYS A 98 -10.73 -5.97 -13.64
N PHE A 99 -11.42 -7.12 -13.67
CA PHE A 99 -11.53 -7.96 -14.87
C PHE A 99 -12.40 -7.35 -15.98
N GLU A 100 -13.19 -6.34 -15.64
CA GLU A 100 -13.99 -5.59 -16.62
C GLU A 100 -13.17 -4.54 -17.36
N THR A 101 -11.92 -4.28 -16.91
CA THR A 101 -11.07 -3.23 -17.48
C THR A 101 -10.23 -3.70 -18.67
N GLU A 102 -9.99 -2.81 -19.63
CA GLU A 102 -9.03 -3.05 -20.71
C GLU A 102 -7.59 -3.16 -20.20
N ASP A 103 -7.28 -2.46 -19.11
CA ASP A 103 -5.96 -2.50 -18.47
C ASP A 103 -5.63 -3.90 -17.93
N GLN A 104 -6.62 -4.61 -17.38
CA GLN A 104 -6.46 -6.00 -16.93
C GLN A 104 -6.14 -6.91 -18.10
N LYS A 105 -6.89 -6.80 -19.20
CA LYS A 105 -6.66 -7.60 -20.43
C LYS A 105 -5.27 -7.35 -21.00
N ALA A 106 -4.86 -6.08 -21.08
CA ALA A 106 -3.53 -5.69 -21.54
C ALA A 106 -2.41 -6.23 -20.64
N GLY A 107 -2.58 -6.11 -19.33
CA GLY A 107 -1.62 -6.62 -18.33
C GLY A 107 -1.47 -8.14 -18.37
N MET A 108 -2.61 -8.86 -18.37
CA MET A 108 -2.60 -10.33 -18.44
C MET A 108 -2.09 -10.82 -19.79
N GLY A 109 -2.48 -10.18 -20.91
CA GLY A 109 -1.97 -10.52 -22.22
C GLY A 109 -0.44 -10.40 -22.29
N ASN A 110 0.11 -9.31 -21.78
CA ASN A 110 1.56 -9.12 -21.72
C ASN A 110 2.24 -10.11 -20.74
N PHE A 111 1.60 -10.45 -19.63
CA PHE A 111 2.14 -11.43 -18.69
C PHE A 111 2.24 -12.83 -19.29
N LEU A 112 1.21 -13.24 -20.04
CA LEU A 112 1.10 -14.56 -20.69
C LEU A 112 1.90 -14.63 -22.02
N GLU A 113 2.36 -13.51 -22.57
CA GLU A 113 3.15 -13.49 -23.79
C GLU A 113 4.44 -14.31 -23.61
N LYS A 114 4.63 -15.32 -24.43
CA LYS A 114 5.78 -16.24 -24.40
C LYS A 114 6.95 -15.73 -25.23
N ASP A 115 6.64 -14.94 -26.26
CA ASP A 115 7.65 -14.33 -27.12
C ASP A 115 8.30 -13.14 -26.40
N LYS A 116 9.59 -13.28 -26.07
CA LYS A 116 10.34 -12.25 -25.33
C LYS A 116 10.49 -10.94 -26.11
N GLU A 117 10.44 -11.00 -27.45
CA GLU A 117 10.54 -9.81 -28.31
C GLU A 117 9.24 -9.01 -28.33
N LYS A 118 8.10 -9.67 -28.16
CA LYS A 118 6.78 -9.05 -28.10
C LYS A 118 6.39 -8.60 -26.70
N LYS A 119 7.03 -9.16 -25.67
CA LYS A 119 6.74 -8.84 -24.26
C LYS A 119 7.19 -7.42 -23.93
N LEU A 120 6.25 -6.58 -23.54
CA LEU A 120 6.52 -5.20 -23.16
C LEU A 120 7.18 -5.13 -21.77
N LYS A 121 8.21 -4.28 -21.61
CA LYS A 121 8.80 -3.97 -20.30
C LYS A 121 7.86 -3.15 -19.41
N VAL A 122 7.04 -2.31 -20.04
CA VAL A 122 6.00 -1.50 -19.38
C VAL A 122 4.76 -1.55 -20.25
N VAL A 123 3.64 -1.99 -19.67
CA VAL A 123 2.33 -2.00 -20.35
C VAL A 123 1.75 -0.59 -20.31
N PRO A 124 1.33 -0.01 -21.44
CA PRO A 124 0.70 1.31 -21.46
C PRO A 124 -0.76 1.21 -21.03
N PHE A 125 -1.01 1.37 -19.75
CA PHE A 125 -2.35 1.36 -19.19
C PHE A 125 -3.13 2.64 -19.51
N LYS A 126 -4.43 2.48 -19.79
CA LYS A 126 -5.31 3.55 -20.31
C LYS A 126 -6.30 4.07 -19.26
N ASN A 127 -6.38 3.43 -18.08
CA ASN A 127 -7.33 3.78 -17.03
C ASN A 127 -8.81 3.50 -17.41
N CYS A 128 -9.07 2.43 -18.14
CA CYS A 128 -10.42 2.01 -18.54
C CYS A 128 -10.56 0.47 -18.53
#